data_4aa4693dd5897f491eb01519a099ce6d
#
_entry.id   4aa4693dd5897f491eb01519a099ce6d
#
_cell.length_a   1.000
_cell.length_b   1.000
_cell.length_c   1.000
_cell.angle_alpha   90.00
_cell.angle_beta   90.00
_cell.angle_gamma   90.00
#
_symmetry.space_group_name_H-M   'P 1'
#
loop_
_entity.id
_entity.type
_entity.pdbx_description
1 polymer ?
#
loop_
_entity_poly.entity_id
_entity_poly.type
_entity_poly.pdbx_seq_one_letter_code
_entity_poly.pdbx_strand_id
1 'polypeptide(L)'
;MDTPLGSIGMIICFDVEFPEIARTLKLMKAGFMVTVNINMHPYELHHHLFSRCRAMENEIPVMICNRLGTEGEFDFCGDSMVIDATEEILLSLKDKEQVKTVSLPIKQELDPMRSYTANRRADMYDILTK
;
A
#
# COMPACT_ATOMS: atom_id res chain seq x y z
N MET A 1 -8.40 7.37 9.58
CA MET A 1 -8.44 7.23 11.06
C MET A 1 -7.26 7.96 11.65
N ASP A 2 -7.49 8.84 12.61
CA ASP A 2 -6.43 9.63 13.24
C ASP A 2 -5.85 8.89 14.45
N THR A 3 -4.53 8.90 14.55
CA THR A 3 -3.77 8.24 15.61
C THR A 3 -2.65 9.15 16.12
N PRO A 4 -2.01 8.84 17.25
CA PRO A 4 -0.81 9.58 17.68
C PRO A 4 0.33 9.59 16.66
N LEU A 5 0.34 8.63 15.72
CA LEU A 5 1.32 8.54 14.63
C LEU A 5 0.91 9.30 13.37
N GLY A 6 -0.26 9.93 13.37
CA GLY A 6 -0.86 10.59 12.22
C GLY A 6 -2.11 9.89 11.70
N SER A 7 -2.62 10.36 10.58
CA SER A 7 -3.81 9.77 9.94
C SER A 7 -3.44 8.51 9.14
N ILE A 8 -4.15 7.42 9.39
CA ILE A 8 -3.94 6.12 8.74
C ILE A 8 -5.03 5.89 7.69
N GLY A 9 -4.62 5.52 6.47
CA GLY A 9 -5.50 4.96 5.46
C GLY A 9 -5.58 3.44 5.62
N MET A 10 -6.79 2.88 5.66
CA MET A 10 -7.00 1.44 5.71
C MET A 10 -7.56 0.94 4.39
N ILE A 11 -6.99 -0.13 3.87
CA ILE A 11 -7.38 -0.80 2.61
C ILE A 11 -7.61 -2.29 2.93
N ILE A 12 -8.60 -2.89 2.29
CA ILE A 12 -8.93 -4.30 2.51
C ILE A 12 -8.80 -5.07 1.20
N CYS A 13 -7.86 -6.01 1.18
CA CYS A 13 -7.67 -7.02 0.13
C CYS A 13 -7.71 -6.42 -1.28
N PHE A 14 -8.69 -6.79 -2.08
CA PHE A 14 -8.86 -6.40 -3.48
C PHE A 14 -8.87 -4.88 -3.72
N ASP A 15 -9.22 -4.09 -2.72
CA ASP A 15 -9.20 -2.62 -2.80
C ASP A 15 -7.82 -2.06 -3.21
N VAL A 16 -6.72 -2.76 -2.90
CA VAL A 16 -5.37 -2.31 -3.25
C VAL A 16 -5.13 -2.28 -4.76
N GLU A 17 -5.91 -3.01 -5.53
CA GLU A 17 -5.79 -3.06 -6.98
C GLU A 17 -6.35 -1.79 -7.65
N PHE A 18 -7.21 -1.04 -6.96
CA PHE A 18 -7.85 0.18 -7.47
C PHE A 18 -7.08 1.42 -7.02
N PRO A 19 -6.46 2.16 -7.97
CA PRO A 19 -5.67 3.35 -7.63
C PRO A 19 -6.50 4.47 -6.98
N GLU A 20 -7.79 4.53 -7.27
CA GLU A 20 -8.69 5.56 -6.77
C GLU A 20 -8.81 5.53 -5.24
N ILE A 21 -8.84 4.33 -4.63
CA ILE A 21 -8.97 4.16 -3.18
C ILE A 21 -7.74 4.73 -2.48
N ALA A 22 -6.55 4.29 -2.87
CA ALA A 22 -5.30 4.76 -2.30
C ALA A 22 -5.12 6.27 -2.50
N ARG A 23 -5.46 6.78 -3.69
CA ARG A 23 -5.41 8.21 -4.00
C ARG A 23 -6.38 9.01 -3.12
N THR A 24 -7.58 8.52 -2.93
CA THR A 24 -8.57 9.15 -2.05
C THR A 24 -8.05 9.25 -0.62
N LEU A 25 -7.51 8.17 -0.07
CA LEU A 25 -6.92 8.16 1.28
C LEU A 25 -5.76 9.17 1.40
N LYS A 26 -4.89 9.26 0.40
CA LYS A 26 -3.82 10.27 0.36
C LYS A 26 -4.39 11.69 0.38
N LEU A 27 -5.41 11.97 -0.42
CA LEU A 27 -6.05 13.29 -0.47
C LEU A 27 -6.79 13.64 0.84
N MET A 28 -7.26 12.62 1.56
CA MET A 28 -7.79 12.73 2.92
C MET A 28 -6.68 12.85 3.99
N LYS A 29 -5.43 13.10 3.58
CA LYS A 29 -4.27 13.32 4.45
C LYS A 29 -3.77 12.08 5.20
N ALA A 30 -4.02 10.88 4.71
CA ALA A 30 -3.35 9.70 5.23
C ALA A 30 -1.82 9.87 5.12
N GLY A 31 -1.12 9.64 6.24
CA GLY A 31 0.35 9.69 6.31
C GLY A 31 0.99 8.35 5.93
N PHE A 32 0.24 7.27 6.05
CA PHE A 32 0.61 5.92 5.58
C PHE A 32 -0.64 5.07 5.40
N MET A 33 -0.51 3.96 4.67
CA MET A 33 -1.60 3.02 4.42
C MET A 33 -1.30 1.66 5.06
N VAL A 34 -2.36 1.01 5.53
CA VAL A 34 -2.33 -0.37 6.03
C VAL A 34 -3.31 -1.19 5.22
N THR A 35 -2.86 -2.30 4.68
CA THR A 35 -3.68 -3.25 3.92
C THR A 35 -3.77 -4.57 4.67
N VAL A 36 -4.99 -5.02 4.96
CA VAL A 36 -5.27 -6.39 5.40
C VAL A 36 -5.62 -7.20 4.16
N ASN A 37 -4.86 -8.25 3.88
CA ASN A 37 -4.91 -8.94 2.60
C ASN A 37 -4.99 -10.46 2.75
N ILE A 38 -5.57 -11.10 1.75
CA ILE A 38 -5.69 -12.57 1.60
C ILE A 38 -5.25 -13.00 0.18
N ASN A 39 -4.20 -12.38 -0.34
CA ASN A 39 -3.70 -12.70 -1.68
C ASN A 39 -3.10 -14.12 -1.72
N MET A 40 -3.27 -14.78 -2.86
CA MET A 40 -2.98 -16.20 -3.03
C MET A 40 -2.23 -16.46 -4.34
N HIS A 41 -1.66 -17.66 -4.46
CA HIS A 41 -1.11 -18.14 -5.72
C HIS A 41 -2.23 -18.30 -6.79
N PRO A 42 -1.97 -17.95 -8.04
CA PRO A 42 -0.70 -17.47 -8.62
C PRO A 42 -0.58 -15.91 -8.71
N TYR A 43 -1.21 -15.17 -7.81
CA TYR A 43 -1.33 -13.70 -7.90
C TYR A 43 -0.31 -12.92 -7.07
N GLU A 44 0.75 -13.57 -6.57
CA GLU A 44 1.79 -12.93 -5.74
C GLU A 44 2.49 -11.77 -6.45
N LEU A 45 2.69 -11.85 -7.76
CA LEU A 45 3.27 -10.75 -8.54
C LEU A 45 2.36 -9.51 -8.54
N HIS A 46 1.04 -9.70 -8.64
CA HIS A 46 0.05 -8.62 -8.56
C HIS A 46 0.10 -7.93 -7.20
N HIS A 47 0.20 -8.72 -6.12
CA HIS A 47 0.36 -8.22 -4.77
C HIS A 47 1.55 -7.27 -4.64
N HIS A 48 2.71 -7.66 -5.14
CA HIS A 48 3.92 -6.82 -5.16
C HIS A 48 3.75 -5.55 -5.99
N LEU A 49 3.29 -5.69 -7.23
CA LEU A 49 3.17 -4.58 -8.16
C LEU A 49 2.20 -3.52 -7.66
N PHE A 50 0.98 -3.91 -7.30
CA PHE A 50 -0.02 -2.96 -6.85
C PHE A 50 0.42 -2.25 -5.57
N SER A 51 0.95 -2.98 -4.60
CA SER A 51 1.36 -2.39 -3.33
C SER A 51 2.47 -1.37 -3.48
N ARG A 52 3.49 -1.67 -4.29
CA ARG A 52 4.58 -0.74 -4.60
C ARG A 52 4.09 0.47 -5.38
N CYS A 53 3.20 0.26 -6.37
CA CYS A 53 2.58 1.37 -7.08
C CYS A 53 1.80 2.29 -6.15
N ARG A 54 1.01 1.73 -5.21
CA ARG A 54 0.25 2.54 -4.25
C ARG A 54 1.15 3.38 -3.35
N ALA A 55 2.28 2.83 -2.92
CA ALA A 55 3.26 3.58 -2.13
C ALA A 55 3.86 4.74 -2.95
N MET A 56 4.41 4.43 -4.11
CA MET A 56 5.12 5.38 -4.95
C MET A 56 4.21 6.51 -5.47
N GLU A 57 3.09 6.16 -6.10
CA GLU A 57 2.20 7.16 -6.73
C GLU A 57 1.48 8.08 -5.73
N ASN A 58 1.35 7.64 -4.48
CA ASN A 58 0.75 8.41 -3.40
C ASN A 58 1.78 9.04 -2.46
N GLU A 59 3.07 8.75 -2.65
CA GLU A 59 4.15 9.33 -1.85
C GLU A 59 3.95 9.11 -0.35
N ILE A 60 3.47 7.92 0.03
CA ILE A 60 3.32 7.50 1.43
C ILE A 60 3.63 6.01 1.59
N PRO A 61 4.16 5.61 2.76
CA PRO A 61 4.44 4.21 3.02
C PRO A 61 3.19 3.33 3.02
N VAL A 62 3.38 2.06 2.63
CA VAL A 62 2.33 1.03 2.65
C VAL A 62 2.81 -0.17 3.47
N MET A 63 1.98 -0.60 4.42
CA MET A 63 2.19 -1.81 5.19
C MET A 63 1.11 -2.82 4.82
N ILE A 64 1.49 -4.05 4.53
CA ILE A 64 0.58 -5.10 4.12
C ILE A 64 0.73 -6.30 5.03
N CYS A 65 -0.38 -6.70 5.65
CA CYS A 65 -0.49 -7.97 6.35
C CYS A 65 -1.28 -8.93 5.47
N ASN A 66 -0.59 -9.92 4.90
CA ASN A 66 -1.19 -10.93 4.04
C ASN A 66 -1.26 -12.28 4.74
N ARG A 67 -2.30 -13.04 4.42
CA ARG A 67 -2.47 -14.40 4.93
C ARG A 67 -1.43 -15.35 4.37
N LEU A 68 -1.01 -16.32 5.16
CA LEU A 68 -0.14 -17.43 4.77
C LEU A 68 -0.84 -18.77 5.03
N GLY A 69 -0.54 -19.78 4.21
CA GLY A 69 -1.00 -21.15 4.36
C GLY A 69 -2.19 -21.49 3.47
N THR A 70 -2.73 -22.68 3.64
CA THR A 70 -3.78 -23.24 2.78
C THR A 70 -5.11 -23.35 3.50
N GLU A 71 -6.19 -23.15 2.77
CA GLU A 71 -7.54 -23.42 3.23
C GLU A 71 -8.41 -23.92 2.05
N GLY A 72 -8.84 -25.17 2.12
CA GLY A 72 -9.52 -25.81 1.01
C GLY A 72 -8.65 -25.86 -0.24
N GLU A 73 -9.11 -25.23 -1.31
CA GLU A 73 -8.38 -25.14 -2.59
C GLU A 73 -7.48 -23.87 -2.69
N PHE A 74 -7.52 -23.01 -1.69
CA PHE A 74 -6.78 -21.75 -1.70
C PHE A 74 -5.41 -21.91 -1.05
N ASP A 75 -4.37 -21.42 -1.72
CA ASP A 75 -3.00 -21.35 -1.23
C ASP A 75 -2.55 -19.90 -1.12
N PHE A 76 -2.52 -19.39 0.13
CA PHE A 76 -2.23 -17.98 0.42
C PHE A 76 -0.72 -17.76 0.46
N CYS A 77 -0.24 -16.84 -0.34
CA CYS A 77 1.19 -16.66 -0.62
C CYS A 77 1.99 -16.00 0.51
N GLY A 78 1.35 -15.53 1.59
CA GLY A 78 2.05 -14.82 2.64
C GLY A 78 2.64 -13.49 2.14
N ASP A 79 3.94 -13.32 2.34
CA ASP A 79 4.71 -12.15 1.92
C ASP A 79 4.13 -10.82 2.41
N SER A 80 3.78 -10.79 3.71
CA SER A 80 3.51 -9.53 4.39
C SER A 80 4.71 -8.61 4.28
N MET A 81 4.51 -7.33 3.95
CA MET A 81 5.61 -6.43 3.64
C MET A 81 5.39 -5.00 4.14
N VAL A 82 6.49 -4.27 4.25
CA VAL A 82 6.52 -2.84 4.49
C VAL A 82 7.28 -2.18 3.37
N ILE A 83 6.67 -1.20 2.75
CA ILE A 83 7.15 -0.50 1.57
C ILE A 83 7.21 0.99 1.92
N ASP A 84 8.29 1.66 1.59
CA ASP A 84 8.43 3.09 1.80
C ASP A 84 7.75 3.92 0.70
N ALA A 85 7.77 5.24 0.85
CA ALA A 85 7.15 6.18 -0.10
C ALA A 85 7.85 6.23 -1.48
N THR A 86 9.02 5.60 -1.63
CA THR A 86 9.77 5.50 -2.89
C THR A 86 9.67 4.13 -3.56
N GLU A 87 8.77 3.27 -3.07
CA GLU A 87 8.57 1.89 -3.54
C GLU A 87 9.58 0.85 -3.03
N GLU A 88 10.54 1.23 -2.20
CA GLU A 88 11.50 0.29 -1.65
C GLU A 88 10.84 -0.63 -0.61
N ILE A 89 11.08 -1.92 -0.75
CA ILE A 89 10.61 -2.93 0.22
C ILE A 89 11.58 -2.97 1.40
N LEU A 90 11.19 -2.34 2.51
CA LEU A 90 11.99 -2.30 3.73
C LEU A 90 11.94 -3.61 4.51
N LEU A 91 10.86 -4.36 4.36
CA LEU A 91 10.65 -5.65 5.01
C LEU A 91 9.74 -6.51 4.14
N SER A 92 10.09 -7.79 4.00
CA SER A 92 9.22 -8.84 3.47
C SER A 92 9.35 -10.07 4.35
N LEU A 93 8.24 -10.67 4.75
CA LEU A 93 8.20 -11.86 5.60
C LEU A 93 8.23 -13.17 4.80
N LYS A 94 8.08 -13.06 3.48
CA LYS A 94 8.06 -14.22 2.59
C LYS A 94 6.98 -15.23 3.00
N ASP A 95 7.32 -16.51 2.91
CA ASP A 95 6.52 -17.68 3.23
C ASP A 95 6.61 -18.11 4.70
N LYS A 96 6.82 -17.17 5.63
CA LYS A 96 7.04 -17.48 7.05
C LYS A 96 6.03 -16.77 7.94
N GLU A 97 5.43 -17.55 8.83
CA GLU A 97 4.65 -17.01 9.95
C GLU A 97 5.62 -16.46 11.00
N GLN A 98 5.68 -15.12 11.08
CA GLN A 98 6.60 -14.44 12.00
C GLN A 98 6.13 -13.02 12.30
N VAL A 99 6.67 -12.46 13.36
CA VAL A 99 6.53 -11.04 13.71
C VAL A 99 7.90 -10.37 13.60
N LYS A 100 7.94 -9.25 12.90
CA LYS A 100 9.15 -8.43 12.73
C LYS A 100 8.84 -6.97 12.97
N THR A 101 9.86 -6.25 13.38
CA THR A 101 9.81 -4.79 13.53
C THR A 101 10.78 -4.15 12.55
N VAL A 102 10.35 -3.06 11.93
CA VAL A 102 11.17 -2.23 11.04
C VAL A 102 10.90 -0.76 11.32
N SER A 103 11.92 0.06 11.21
CA SER A 103 11.75 1.51 11.26
C SER A 103 11.23 2.03 9.92
N LEU A 104 10.12 2.76 9.97
CA LEU A 104 9.46 3.28 8.79
C LEU A 104 9.49 4.82 8.82
N PRO A 105 10.14 5.48 7.85
CA PRO A 105 10.08 6.94 7.72
C PRO A 105 8.70 7.34 7.19
N ILE A 106 7.84 7.88 8.06
CA ILE A 106 6.50 8.36 7.69
C ILE A 106 6.59 9.64 6.84
N LYS A 107 7.59 10.46 7.10
CA LYS A 107 7.90 11.64 6.28
C LYS A 107 9.23 11.42 5.60
N GLN A 108 9.19 11.31 4.29
CA GLN A 108 10.37 11.18 3.46
C GLN A 108 10.50 12.44 2.60
N GLU A 109 11.69 12.98 2.50
CA GLU A 109 11.96 14.07 1.57
C GLU A 109 11.98 13.49 0.14
N LEU A 110 10.97 13.84 -0.61
CA LEU A 110 10.85 13.45 -2.01
C LEU A 110 11.19 14.65 -2.90
N ASP A 111 11.69 14.38 -4.09
CA ASP A 111 11.98 15.43 -5.06
C ASP A 111 10.70 16.20 -5.44
N PRO A 112 10.60 17.50 -5.11
CA PRO A 112 9.40 18.27 -5.39
C PRO A 112 9.06 18.35 -6.89
N MET A 113 10.07 18.25 -7.76
CA MET A 113 9.86 18.26 -9.22
C MET A 113 9.18 17.01 -9.73
N ARG A 114 9.25 15.93 -8.95
CA ARG A 114 8.66 14.62 -9.28
C ARG A 114 7.45 14.29 -8.45
N SER A 115 6.89 15.25 -7.69
CA SER A 115 5.71 14.97 -6.86
C SER A 115 4.52 14.55 -7.71
N TYR A 116 4.10 13.32 -7.53
CA TYR A 116 2.91 12.76 -8.20
C TYR A 116 1.62 13.41 -7.68
N THR A 117 1.59 13.82 -6.42
CA THR A 117 0.41 14.44 -5.83
C THR A 117 0.26 15.92 -6.20
N ALA A 118 1.36 16.67 -6.25
CA ALA A 118 1.35 18.10 -6.59
C ALA A 118 1.10 18.35 -8.08
N ASN A 119 1.59 17.48 -8.96
CA ASN A 119 1.51 17.63 -10.40
C ASN A 119 0.26 16.97 -11.03
N ARG A 120 -0.72 16.61 -10.21
CA ARG A 120 -1.97 16.00 -10.72
C ARG A 120 -2.78 16.98 -11.57
N ARG A 121 -3.29 16.48 -12.66
CA ARG A 121 -4.24 17.18 -13.54
C ARG A 121 -5.67 16.92 -13.07
N ALA A 122 -6.02 17.46 -11.87
CA ALA A 122 -7.32 17.22 -11.25
C ALA A 122 -8.51 17.62 -12.14
N ASP A 123 -8.29 18.59 -13.02
CA ASP A 123 -9.23 19.03 -14.06
C ASP A 123 -9.63 17.95 -15.06
N MET A 124 -8.84 16.87 -15.18
CA MET A 124 -9.09 15.76 -16.12
C MET A 124 -9.84 14.57 -15.51
N TYR A 125 -10.10 14.59 -14.20
CA TYR A 125 -10.57 13.39 -13.48
C TYR A 125 -12.05 13.40 -13.12
N ASP A 126 -12.83 14.38 -13.58
CA ASP A 126 -14.27 14.47 -13.30
C ASP A 126 -15.06 13.22 -13.72
N ILE A 127 -14.58 12.52 -14.73
CA ILE A 127 -15.21 11.29 -15.20
C ILE A 127 -15.16 10.14 -14.19
N LEU A 128 -14.20 10.16 -13.27
CA LEU A 128 -14.06 9.12 -12.23
C LEU A 128 -15.12 9.21 -11.14
N THR A 129 -15.91 10.28 -11.11
CA THR A 129 -16.94 10.53 -10.09
C THR A 129 -18.37 10.36 -10.63
N LYS A 130 -18.53 9.81 -11.84
CA LYS A 130 -19.83 9.62 -12.50
C LYS A 130 -20.31 8.20 -12.41
#